data_f34ba06581c37466a5bf56a5bab131be
#
_entry.id   f34ba06581c37466a5bf56a5bab131be
#
_cell.length_a   1.000
_cell.length_b   1.000
_cell.length_c   1.000
_cell.angle_alpha   90.00
_cell.angle_beta   90.00
_cell.angle_gamma   90.00
#
_symmetry.space_group_name_H-M   'P 1'
#
loop_
_entity.id
_entity.type
_entity.pdbx_description
1 polymer ?
#
loop_
_entity_poly.entity_id
_entity_poly.type
_entity_poly.pdbx_seq_one_letter_code
_entity_poly.pdbx_strand_id
1 'polypeptide(L)'
;MKPRLAAAWFFTLTLLSFYSADAANVRIAIPGYNITQLAFFVAKDRGYYKEETLDVDLIQMTGTLANLALMTGEVPFTSVPAAAMNANLRGANLRVLFSSYERPLFWLMTRAPIQDIKELKGKKMGVPGFNSAGYFLLREYLSKHGMEPGKDYTLLQAGDSGPRLLALQNNFVDATILPLPWNIMAEDMGMHEAGSMAKSDLIAPSGAIVVREELLRSAPSVVEQFTRATLKGLHFALQRRAATIPIITRSLKIKDDLAAKGYDAALPALTQDGTFSQESQKKAVEAVLRIAGAKESLPVDRFFNFAITKKVAAELQAKSWKP
;
A
#
# COMPACT_ATOMS: atom_id res chain seq x y z
N MET A 1 -4.22 88.08 -8.55
CA MET A 1 -3.63 86.97 -7.80
C MET A 1 -4.59 85.79 -7.89
N LYS A 2 -4.21 84.72 -8.61
CA LYS A 2 -5.03 83.47 -8.72
C LYS A 2 -4.36 82.38 -7.89
N PRO A 3 -5.07 81.64 -7.05
CA PRO A 3 -4.48 80.52 -6.31
C PRO A 3 -4.38 79.27 -7.17
N ARG A 4 -3.20 78.61 -7.14
CA ARG A 4 -2.90 77.33 -7.79
C ARG A 4 -3.41 76.21 -6.87
N LEU A 5 -4.39 75.44 -7.34
CA LEU A 5 -4.78 74.13 -6.72
C LEU A 5 -3.71 73.07 -7.08
N ALA A 6 -3.07 72.54 -6.06
CA ALA A 6 -2.20 71.36 -6.19
C ALA A 6 -3.08 70.11 -6.00
N ALA A 7 -3.18 69.32 -7.05
CA ALA A 7 -3.85 67.99 -6.98
C ALA A 7 -2.87 66.95 -6.38
N ALA A 8 -3.18 66.48 -5.20
CA ALA A 8 -2.49 65.38 -4.54
C ALA A 8 -3.03 64.03 -5.09
N TRP A 9 -2.20 63.31 -5.81
CA TRP A 9 -2.52 61.94 -6.21
C TRP A 9 -2.21 60.99 -5.05
N PHE A 10 -3.26 60.41 -4.44
CA PHE A 10 -3.13 59.30 -3.52
C PHE A 10 -2.95 58.00 -4.31
N PHE A 11 -1.74 57.48 -4.29
CA PHE A 11 -1.43 56.13 -4.81
C PHE A 11 -1.80 55.13 -3.71
N THR A 12 -2.98 54.52 -3.82
CA THR A 12 -3.37 53.40 -2.95
C THR A 12 -2.61 52.15 -3.39
N LEU A 13 -1.58 51.81 -2.61
CA LEU A 13 -0.81 50.60 -2.78
C LEU A 13 -1.64 49.43 -2.14
N THR A 14 -2.37 48.69 -2.98
CA THR A 14 -3.07 47.46 -2.54
C THR A 14 -2.01 46.38 -2.31
N LEU A 15 -1.66 46.14 -1.05
CA LEU A 15 -0.90 44.98 -0.60
C LEU A 15 -1.75 43.73 -0.85
N LEU A 16 -1.48 43.04 -1.96
CA LEU A 16 -1.93 41.63 -2.15
C LEU A 16 -1.23 40.78 -1.10
N SER A 17 -1.88 40.54 0.02
CA SER A 17 -1.46 39.51 0.97
C SER A 17 -1.62 38.17 0.29
N PHE A 18 -0.51 37.59 -0.18
CA PHE A 18 -0.46 36.16 -0.53
C PHE A 18 -0.68 35.38 0.75
N TYR A 19 -1.90 34.96 1.00
CA TYR A 19 -2.18 33.91 1.96
C TYR A 19 -1.51 32.64 1.43
N SER A 20 -0.35 32.30 1.96
CA SER A 20 0.17 30.94 1.86
C SER A 20 -0.81 30.05 2.65
N ALA A 21 -1.64 29.31 1.95
CA ALA A 21 -2.40 28.25 2.60
C ALA A 21 -1.37 27.28 3.20
N ASP A 22 -1.34 27.20 4.52
CA ASP A 22 -0.52 26.19 5.20
C ASP A 22 -0.93 24.80 4.70
N ALA A 23 0.06 24.01 4.31
CA ALA A 23 -0.18 22.65 3.82
C ALA A 23 -0.86 21.82 4.92
N ALA A 24 -1.98 21.20 4.59
CA ALA A 24 -2.66 20.33 5.54
C ALA A 24 -1.78 19.13 5.89
N ASN A 25 -1.51 18.94 7.19
CA ASN A 25 -0.75 17.79 7.67
C ASN A 25 -1.63 16.54 7.57
N VAL A 26 -1.21 15.56 6.78
CA VAL A 26 -1.93 14.32 6.50
C VAL A 26 -1.05 13.12 6.82
N ARG A 27 -1.55 12.21 7.62
CA ARG A 27 -0.85 10.96 7.97
C ARG A 27 -1.47 9.78 7.26
N ILE A 28 -0.62 8.90 6.72
CA ILE A 28 -1.03 7.58 6.25
C ILE A 28 -0.28 6.50 7.02
N ALA A 29 -1.01 5.54 7.57
CA ALA A 29 -0.41 4.37 8.19
C ALA A 29 -0.09 3.30 7.12
N ILE A 30 1.18 2.91 7.04
CA ILE A 30 1.69 1.88 6.14
C ILE A 30 2.14 0.65 6.93
N PRO A 31 2.00 -0.60 6.39
CA PRO A 31 2.35 -1.81 7.13
C PRO A 31 3.86 -2.04 7.29
N GLY A 32 4.69 -1.35 6.52
CA GLY A 32 6.14 -1.45 6.54
C GLY A 32 6.77 -0.84 5.29
N TYR A 33 8.08 -0.62 5.36
CA TYR A 33 8.86 -0.09 4.24
C TYR A 33 9.26 -1.23 3.29
N ASN A 34 8.55 -1.33 2.18
CA ASN A 34 8.81 -2.29 1.11
C ASN A 34 8.24 -1.76 -0.22
N ILE A 35 8.52 -2.44 -1.33
CA ILE A 35 8.17 -1.96 -2.68
C ILE A 35 6.65 -1.84 -2.89
N THR A 36 5.81 -2.52 -2.11
CA THR A 36 4.37 -2.34 -2.27
C THR A 36 3.89 -0.91 -1.96
N GLN A 37 4.71 -0.10 -1.27
CA GLN A 37 4.41 1.30 -0.95
C GLN A 37 5.01 2.30 -1.97
N LEU A 38 5.49 1.83 -3.13
CA LEU A 38 6.28 2.61 -4.08
C LEU A 38 5.59 3.91 -4.53
N ALA A 39 4.28 3.88 -4.83
CA ALA A 39 3.55 5.07 -5.26
C ALA A 39 3.58 6.20 -4.22
N PHE A 40 3.48 5.87 -2.92
CA PHE A 40 3.56 6.84 -1.83
C PHE A 40 4.99 7.40 -1.67
N PHE A 41 6.01 6.54 -1.78
CA PHE A 41 7.41 6.99 -1.71
C PHE A 41 7.72 7.97 -2.83
N VAL A 42 7.32 7.63 -4.06
CA VAL A 42 7.51 8.49 -5.24
C VAL A 42 6.73 9.79 -5.09
N ALA A 43 5.45 9.73 -4.69
CA ALA A 43 4.65 10.94 -4.51
C ALA A 43 5.25 11.90 -3.48
N LYS A 44 5.80 11.37 -2.38
CA LYS A 44 6.47 12.17 -1.35
C LYS A 44 7.80 12.74 -1.85
N ASP A 45 8.67 11.92 -2.45
CA ASP A 45 9.99 12.33 -2.93
C ASP A 45 9.91 13.36 -4.06
N ARG A 46 8.94 13.17 -4.98
CA ARG A 46 8.72 14.10 -6.11
C ARG A 46 7.95 15.36 -5.75
N GLY A 47 7.48 15.47 -4.50
CA GLY A 47 6.73 16.63 -4.05
C GLY A 47 5.28 16.69 -4.55
N TYR A 48 4.73 15.61 -5.10
CA TYR A 48 3.35 15.60 -5.63
C TYR A 48 2.29 15.86 -4.57
N TYR A 49 2.53 15.47 -3.31
CA TYR A 49 1.66 15.86 -2.19
C TYR A 49 1.69 17.36 -1.94
N LYS A 50 2.87 17.98 -2.00
CA LYS A 50 3.03 19.43 -1.83
C LYS A 50 2.35 20.24 -2.95
N GLU A 51 2.38 19.73 -4.19
CA GLU A 51 1.61 20.31 -5.32
C GLU A 51 0.10 20.35 -5.03
N GLU A 52 -0.39 19.42 -4.22
CA GLU A 52 -1.79 19.33 -3.77
C GLU A 52 -2.01 20.01 -2.41
N THR A 53 -1.07 20.85 -1.93
CA THR A 53 -1.13 21.52 -0.63
C THR A 53 -1.26 20.57 0.58
N LEU A 54 -0.66 19.36 0.47
CA LEU A 54 -0.61 18.37 1.54
C LEU A 54 0.82 18.18 2.02
N ASP A 55 1.02 18.16 3.32
CA ASP A 55 2.24 17.65 3.96
C ASP A 55 1.96 16.24 4.49
N VAL A 56 2.57 15.22 3.86
CA VAL A 56 2.21 13.83 4.10
C VAL A 56 3.29 13.08 4.87
N ASP A 57 2.90 12.48 5.98
CA ASP A 57 3.73 11.58 6.76
C ASP A 57 3.32 10.12 6.57
N LEU A 58 4.33 9.28 6.26
CA LEU A 58 4.19 7.83 6.18
C LEU A 58 4.55 7.24 7.54
N ILE A 59 3.57 6.73 8.27
CA ILE A 59 3.76 6.19 9.62
C ILE A 59 3.66 4.68 9.58
N GLN A 60 4.73 3.99 9.99
CA GLN A 60 4.71 2.53 10.04
C GLN A 60 3.90 2.05 11.24
N MET A 61 2.90 1.21 10.97
CA MET A 61 2.06 0.56 11.96
C MET A 61 1.75 -0.89 11.55
N THR A 62 1.62 -1.79 12.52
CA THR A 62 1.09 -3.14 12.22
C THR A 62 -0.32 -3.06 11.64
N GLY A 63 -0.72 -4.05 10.84
CA GLY A 63 -2.04 -4.03 10.19
C GLY A 63 -3.21 -3.83 11.17
N THR A 64 -3.14 -4.43 12.37
CA THR A 64 -4.17 -4.27 13.41
C THR A 64 -4.19 -2.84 13.96
N LEU A 65 -3.03 -2.28 14.29
CA LEU A 65 -2.92 -0.93 14.84
C LEU A 65 -3.32 0.13 13.80
N ALA A 66 -2.83 0.00 12.57
CA ALA A 66 -3.19 0.89 11.46
C ALA A 66 -4.70 0.92 11.21
N ASN A 67 -5.34 -0.26 11.25
CA ASN A 67 -6.79 -0.35 11.08
C ASN A 67 -7.56 0.29 12.25
N LEU A 68 -7.08 0.12 13.48
CA LEU A 68 -7.67 0.77 14.66
C LEU A 68 -7.54 2.30 14.55
N ALA A 69 -6.35 2.82 14.24
CA ALA A 69 -6.09 4.25 14.05
C ALA A 69 -6.96 4.85 12.93
N LEU A 70 -7.23 4.09 11.85
CA LEU A 70 -8.17 4.51 10.81
C LEU A 70 -9.61 4.57 11.35
N MET A 71 -10.06 3.54 12.05
CA MET A 71 -11.43 3.46 12.58
C MET A 71 -11.72 4.55 13.62
N THR A 72 -10.74 4.90 14.46
CA THR A 72 -10.87 5.98 15.45
C THR A 72 -10.69 7.38 14.87
N GLY A 73 -10.20 7.49 13.64
CA GLY A 73 -9.95 8.78 12.98
C GLY A 73 -8.60 9.43 13.30
N GLU A 74 -7.73 8.73 14.00
CA GLU A 74 -6.38 9.22 14.30
C GLU A 74 -5.53 9.38 13.05
N VAL A 75 -5.71 8.50 12.07
CA VAL A 75 -5.18 8.67 10.71
C VAL A 75 -6.33 8.68 9.70
N PRO A 76 -6.32 9.60 8.71
CA PRO A 76 -7.32 9.63 7.65
C PRO A 76 -7.16 8.50 6.64
N PHE A 77 -5.93 8.00 6.45
CA PHE A 77 -5.58 7.00 5.42
C PHE A 77 -4.77 5.86 5.99
N THR A 78 -4.97 4.66 5.42
CA THR A 78 -4.07 3.52 5.65
C THR A 78 -3.77 2.78 4.35
N SER A 79 -2.66 2.02 4.34
CA SER A 79 -2.32 1.10 3.25
C SER A 79 -2.38 -0.36 3.73
N VAL A 80 -3.43 -0.72 4.47
CA VAL A 80 -3.65 -2.08 5.00
C VAL A 80 -5.01 -2.65 4.56
N PRO A 81 -5.24 -2.82 3.24
CA PRO A 81 -6.55 -3.20 2.71
C PRO A 81 -7.06 -4.54 3.25
N ALA A 82 -6.18 -5.54 3.46
CA ALA A 82 -6.59 -6.84 3.99
C ALA A 82 -7.21 -6.72 5.40
N ALA A 83 -6.60 -5.91 6.29
CA ALA A 83 -7.15 -5.66 7.63
C ALA A 83 -8.48 -4.90 7.57
N ALA A 84 -8.60 -3.93 6.67
CA ALA A 84 -9.82 -3.15 6.47
C ALA A 84 -10.96 -4.02 5.93
N MET A 85 -10.70 -4.85 4.93
CA MET A 85 -11.69 -5.78 4.38
C MET A 85 -12.18 -6.75 5.45
N ASN A 86 -11.27 -7.30 6.27
CA ASN A 86 -11.65 -8.16 7.38
C ASN A 86 -12.47 -7.42 8.47
N ALA A 87 -12.19 -6.14 8.73
CA ALA A 87 -13.00 -5.32 9.65
C ALA A 87 -14.41 -5.06 9.10
N ASN A 88 -14.57 -4.90 7.78
CA ASN A 88 -15.86 -4.73 7.14
C ASN A 88 -16.78 -5.96 7.34
N LEU A 89 -16.23 -7.17 7.46
CA LEU A 89 -16.99 -8.37 7.81
C LEU A 89 -17.60 -8.28 9.22
N ARG A 90 -17.06 -7.41 10.07
CA ARG A 90 -17.52 -7.16 11.44
C ARG A 90 -18.27 -5.83 11.60
N GLY A 91 -18.74 -5.28 10.49
CA GLY A 91 -19.57 -4.07 10.47
C GLY A 91 -18.81 -2.75 10.32
N ALA A 92 -17.49 -2.74 10.15
CA ALA A 92 -16.76 -1.52 9.81
C ALA A 92 -17.20 -0.98 8.43
N ASN A 93 -16.99 0.32 8.24
CA ASN A 93 -17.40 1.02 7.02
C ASN A 93 -16.18 1.66 6.34
N LEU A 94 -15.30 0.80 5.84
CA LEU A 94 -14.02 1.16 5.23
C LEU A 94 -14.06 0.90 3.73
N ARG A 95 -13.40 1.76 2.94
CA ARG A 95 -13.34 1.64 1.48
C ARG A 95 -11.91 1.67 0.98
N VAL A 96 -11.58 0.73 0.11
CA VAL A 96 -10.38 0.76 -0.71
C VAL A 96 -10.68 1.63 -1.93
N LEU A 97 -9.95 2.73 -2.07
CA LEU A 97 -10.15 3.72 -3.14
C LEU A 97 -9.15 3.59 -4.27
N PHE A 98 -7.96 3.06 -3.98
CA PHE A 98 -6.81 2.99 -4.87
C PHE A 98 -6.00 1.75 -4.53
N SER A 99 -5.34 1.16 -5.50
CA SER A 99 -4.35 0.11 -5.28
C SER A 99 -3.25 0.17 -6.33
N SER A 100 -1.99 0.27 -5.89
CA SER A 100 -0.84 0.21 -6.79
C SER A 100 -0.68 -1.17 -7.43
N TYR A 101 -1.10 -2.23 -6.74
CA TYR A 101 -0.93 -3.61 -7.16
C TYR A 101 -2.23 -4.38 -7.01
N GLU A 102 -2.54 -5.18 -8.02
CA GLU A 102 -3.63 -6.14 -8.00
C GLU A 102 -3.19 -7.49 -7.45
N ARG A 103 -1.97 -7.91 -7.81
CA ARG A 103 -1.37 -9.18 -7.38
C ARG A 103 -0.47 -8.98 -6.18
N PRO A 104 -0.42 -9.94 -5.24
CA PRO A 104 0.44 -9.85 -4.07
C PRO A 104 1.91 -10.05 -4.46
N LEU A 105 2.78 -9.17 -3.98
CA LEU A 105 4.24 -9.28 -4.14
C LEU A 105 4.86 -9.91 -2.91
N PHE A 106 4.54 -11.20 -2.66
CA PHE A 106 4.98 -11.96 -1.51
C PHE A 106 5.47 -13.35 -1.89
N TRP A 107 6.50 -13.80 -1.19
CA TRP A 107 7.13 -15.10 -1.36
C TRP A 107 7.23 -15.82 -0.02
N LEU A 108 7.00 -17.13 -0.01
CA LEU A 108 7.28 -18.01 1.12
C LEU A 108 8.72 -18.49 1.01
N MET A 109 9.53 -18.17 2.00
CA MET A 109 10.97 -18.46 2.03
C MET A 109 11.28 -19.48 3.11
N THR A 110 12.23 -20.38 2.81
CA THR A 110 12.77 -21.41 3.71
C THR A 110 14.29 -21.38 3.72
N ARG A 111 14.94 -21.97 4.75
CA ARG A 111 16.41 -22.09 4.79
C ARG A 111 16.95 -23.15 3.83
N ALA A 112 16.23 -24.25 3.66
CA ALA A 112 16.58 -25.32 2.74
C ALA A 112 15.55 -25.41 1.62
N PRO A 113 15.93 -25.85 0.42
CA PRO A 113 14.96 -26.09 -0.65
C PRO A 113 13.99 -27.19 -0.25
N ILE A 114 12.72 -27.01 -0.63
CA ILE A 114 11.68 -28.03 -0.50
C ILE A 114 11.16 -28.39 -1.90
N GLN A 115 10.74 -29.63 -2.07
CA GLN A 115 10.20 -30.14 -3.36
C GLN A 115 8.68 -30.04 -3.38
N ASP A 116 8.04 -30.23 -2.22
CA ASP A 116 6.58 -30.13 -2.04
C ASP A 116 6.28 -29.19 -0.86
N ILE A 117 5.30 -28.33 -1.05
CA ILE A 117 4.81 -27.41 -0.01
C ILE A 117 4.35 -28.17 1.25
N LYS A 118 3.97 -29.43 1.13
CA LYS A 118 3.56 -30.31 2.22
C LYS A 118 4.70 -30.68 3.18
N GLU A 119 5.96 -30.48 2.80
CA GLU A 119 7.11 -30.64 3.70
C GLU A 119 7.09 -29.59 4.85
N LEU A 120 6.27 -28.55 4.69
CA LEU A 120 6.01 -27.56 5.73
C LEU A 120 5.03 -28.03 6.81
N LYS A 121 4.52 -29.29 6.76
CA LYS A 121 3.71 -29.86 7.83
C LYS A 121 4.51 -29.96 9.14
N GLY A 122 3.86 -29.56 10.25
CA GLY A 122 4.47 -29.49 11.56
C GLY A 122 5.42 -28.30 11.76
N LYS A 123 5.64 -27.46 10.75
CA LYS A 123 6.61 -26.36 10.77
C LYS A 123 6.02 -25.09 11.38
N LYS A 124 6.93 -24.22 11.89
CA LYS A 124 6.63 -22.89 12.41
C LYS A 124 6.83 -21.86 11.31
N MET A 125 5.81 -21.06 11.01
CA MET A 125 5.88 -20.07 9.95
C MET A 125 5.72 -18.64 10.49
N GLY A 126 6.67 -17.78 10.16
CA GLY A 126 6.67 -16.38 10.55
C GLY A 126 5.72 -15.52 9.69
N VAL A 127 4.89 -14.72 10.34
CA VAL A 127 4.02 -13.72 9.70
C VAL A 127 4.25 -12.33 10.32
N PRO A 128 3.93 -11.22 9.61
CA PRO A 128 4.12 -9.87 10.16
C PRO A 128 3.35 -9.64 11.46
N GLY A 129 2.17 -10.20 11.51
CA GLY A 129 1.21 -10.13 12.61
C GLY A 129 -0.11 -10.70 12.13
N PHE A 130 -0.94 -11.11 13.06
CA PHE A 130 -2.31 -11.52 12.76
C PHE A 130 -3.09 -10.32 12.19
N ASN A 131 -3.95 -10.55 11.19
CA ASN A 131 -4.65 -9.52 10.40
C ASN A 131 -3.75 -8.68 9.45
N SER A 132 -2.50 -9.09 9.21
CA SER A 132 -1.66 -8.49 8.17
C SER A 132 -1.93 -9.12 6.79
N ALA A 133 -1.54 -8.42 5.71
CA ALA A 133 -1.61 -8.99 4.35
C ALA A 133 -0.85 -10.31 4.25
N GLY A 134 0.38 -10.38 4.79
CA GLY A 134 1.18 -11.61 4.80
C GLY A 134 0.51 -12.77 5.53
N TYR A 135 -0.19 -12.50 6.63
CA TYR A 135 -0.96 -13.52 7.34
C TYR A 135 -2.10 -14.10 6.48
N PHE A 136 -2.91 -13.23 5.86
CA PHE A 136 -4.03 -13.68 5.02
C PHE A 136 -3.54 -14.38 3.76
N LEU A 137 -2.51 -13.86 3.10
CA LEU A 137 -1.94 -14.43 1.88
C LEU A 137 -1.33 -15.81 2.13
N LEU A 138 -0.57 -15.97 3.21
CA LEU A 138 0.02 -17.26 3.55
C LEU A 138 -1.06 -18.31 3.83
N ARG A 139 -2.07 -17.97 4.61
CA ARG A 139 -3.19 -18.86 4.90
C ARG A 139 -3.94 -19.27 3.63
N GLU A 140 -4.25 -18.31 2.78
CA GLU A 140 -4.95 -18.56 1.52
C GLU A 140 -4.10 -19.46 0.59
N TYR A 141 -2.82 -19.15 0.46
CA TYR A 141 -1.89 -19.94 -0.34
C TYR A 141 -1.79 -21.39 0.15
N LEU A 142 -1.59 -21.60 1.45
CA LEU A 142 -1.46 -22.94 2.03
C LEU A 142 -2.79 -23.70 2.03
N SER A 143 -3.93 -23.01 2.21
CA SER A 143 -5.26 -23.63 2.11
C SER A 143 -5.51 -24.21 0.72
N LYS A 144 -5.08 -23.55 -0.35
CA LYS A 144 -5.15 -24.08 -1.73
C LYS A 144 -4.30 -25.34 -1.94
N HIS A 145 -3.31 -25.56 -1.06
CA HIS A 145 -2.49 -26.77 -1.03
C HIS A 145 -2.99 -27.79 -0.01
N GLY A 146 -4.20 -27.60 0.55
CA GLY A 146 -4.82 -28.51 1.51
C GLY A 146 -4.19 -28.49 2.90
N MET A 147 -3.57 -27.37 3.31
CA MET A 147 -2.94 -27.20 4.62
C MET A 147 -3.68 -26.16 5.46
N GLU A 148 -3.90 -26.46 6.74
CA GLU A 148 -4.66 -25.63 7.67
C GLU A 148 -3.82 -25.22 8.88
N PRO A 149 -3.96 -23.95 9.36
CA PRO A 149 -3.23 -23.48 10.54
C PRO A 149 -3.73 -24.20 11.81
N GLY A 150 -2.80 -24.50 12.72
CA GLY A 150 -3.08 -25.21 13.96
C GLY A 150 -3.20 -26.74 13.82
N LYS A 151 -3.43 -27.22 12.59
CA LYS A 151 -3.45 -28.66 12.29
C LYS A 151 -2.17 -29.09 11.56
N ASP A 152 -1.86 -28.44 10.46
CA ASP A 152 -0.73 -28.81 9.60
C ASP A 152 0.50 -27.92 9.84
N TYR A 153 0.35 -26.72 10.37
CA TYR A 153 1.45 -25.80 10.67
C TYR A 153 1.08 -24.79 11.76
N THR A 154 2.10 -24.16 12.36
CA THR A 154 1.92 -23.14 13.39
C THR A 154 2.33 -21.76 12.84
N LEU A 155 1.49 -20.74 13.07
CA LEU A 155 1.81 -19.36 12.73
C LEU A 155 2.36 -18.62 13.95
N LEU A 156 3.49 -17.92 13.75
CA LEU A 156 4.13 -17.08 14.76
C LEU A 156 4.19 -15.63 14.27
N GLN A 157 3.80 -14.71 15.12
CA GLN A 157 4.02 -13.29 14.85
C GLN A 157 5.49 -12.97 15.03
N ALA A 158 6.17 -12.63 13.94
CA ALA A 158 7.62 -12.38 13.90
C ALA A 158 7.98 -10.95 13.44
N GLY A 159 7.00 -10.04 13.49
CA GLY A 159 7.21 -8.61 13.23
C GLY A 159 7.40 -8.23 11.76
N ASP A 160 8.07 -7.12 11.50
CA ASP A 160 8.32 -6.62 10.15
C ASP A 160 9.31 -7.50 9.37
N SER A 161 9.56 -7.17 8.11
CA SER A 161 10.31 -8.00 7.16
C SER A 161 11.74 -8.30 7.61
N GLY A 162 12.46 -7.32 8.17
CA GLY A 162 13.81 -7.52 8.70
C GLY A 162 13.84 -8.51 9.88
N PRO A 163 13.11 -8.28 10.97
CA PRO A 163 12.98 -9.25 12.06
C PRO A 163 12.53 -10.64 11.61
N ARG A 164 11.62 -10.76 10.66
CA ARG A 164 11.19 -12.06 10.13
C ARG A 164 12.30 -12.78 9.35
N LEU A 165 13.07 -12.05 8.55
CA LEU A 165 14.23 -12.62 7.86
C LEU A 165 15.27 -13.13 8.85
N LEU A 166 15.56 -12.36 9.90
CA LEU A 166 16.46 -12.79 10.98
C LEU A 166 15.89 -13.99 11.75
N ALA A 167 14.59 -14.05 12.00
CA ALA A 167 13.95 -15.19 12.64
C ALA A 167 14.10 -16.48 11.81
N LEU A 168 13.98 -16.37 10.48
CA LEU A 168 14.24 -17.49 9.56
C LEU A 168 15.72 -17.90 9.60
N GLN A 169 16.64 -16.94 9.51
CA GLN A 169 18.09 -17.18 9.54
C GLN A 169 18.53 -17.89 10.81
N ASN A 170 17.99 -17.47 11.97
CA ASN A 170 18.36 -17.98 13.29
C ASN A 170 17.52 -19.19 13.75
N ASN A 171 16.77 -19.85 12.88
CA ASN A 171 15.99 -21.04 13.18
C ASN A 171 14.80 -20.83 14.16
N PHE A 172 14.38 -19.58 14.42
CA PHE A 172 13.19 -19.33 15.25
C PHE A 172 11.89 -19.70 14.53
N VAL A 173 11.91 -19.60 13.19
CA VAL A 173 10.85 -20.08 12.30
C VAL A 173 11.48 -20.94 11.20
N ASP A 174 10.71 -21.90 10.67
CA ASP A 174 11.14 -22.80 9.61
C ASP A 174 10.91 -22.21 8.21
N ALA A 175 9.88 -21.38 8.10
CA ALA A 175 9.53 -20.65 6.91
C ALA A 175 9.01 -19.27 7.26
N THR A 176 9.07 -18.31 6.33
CA THR A 176 8.43 -17.00 6.52
C THR A 176 7.99 -16.40 5.19
N ILE A 177 6.93 -15.61 5.23
CA ILE A 177 6.47 -14.86 4.06
C ILE A 177 7.16 -13.49 4.00
N LEU A 178 7.81 -13.17 2.88
CA LEU A 178 8.52 -11.91 2.68
C LEU A 178 8.01 -11.16 1.44
N PRO A 179 7.83 -9.83 1.51
CA PRO A 179 7.55 -9.00 0.33
C PRO A 179 8.84 -8.64 -0.42
N LEU A 180 8.73 -8.08 -1.65
CA LEU A 180 9.83 -7.41 -2.32
C LEU A 180 10.34 -6.20 -1.51
N PRO A 181 11.67 -5.98 -1.48
CA PRO A 181 12.76 -6.81 -2.03
C PRO A 181 13.33 -7.82 -1.02
N TRP A 182 12.67 -8.04 0.11
CA TRP A 182 13.15 -8.88 1.21
C TRP A 182 13.30 -10.36 0.84
N ASN A 183 12.49 -10.85 -0.10
CA ASN A 183 12.67 -12.19 -0.66
C ASN A 183 13.99 -12.30 -1.45
N ILE A 184 14.38 -11.27 -2.23
CA ILE A 184 15.65 -11.23 -2.95
C ILE A 184 16.82 -11.20 -1.95
N MET A 185 16.71 -10.41 -0.88
CA MET A 185 17.70 -10.41 0.20
C MET A 185 17.84 -11.78 0.85
N ALA A 186 16.73 -12.50 1.05
CA ALA A 186 16.75 -13.85 1.58
C ALA A 186 17.48 -14.82 0.64
N GLU A 187 17.24 -14.73 -0.67
CA GLU A 187 17.94 -15.52 -1.69
C GLU A 187 19.44 -15.22 -1.72
N ASP A 188 19.84 -13.94 -1.67
CA ASP A 188 21.23 -13.52 -1.59
C ASP A 188 21.94 -14.05 -0.29
N MET A 189 21.16 -14.37 0.75
CA MET A 189 21.61 -14.99 2.00
C MET A 189 21.58 -16.53 1.95
N GLY A 190 21.30 -17.14 0.79
CA GLY A 190 21.25 -18.60 0.61
C GLY A 190 19.94 -19.25 1.04
N MET A 191 18.87 -18.49 1.20
CA MET A 191 17.53 -19.03 1.45
C MET A 191 16.78 -19.32 0.15
N HIS A 192 15.73 -20.12 0.21
CA HIS A 192 15.06 -20.68 -0.94
C HIS A 192 13.59 -20.27 -1.03
N GLU A 193 13.09 -19.99 -2.24
CA GLU A 193 11.67 -19.82 -2.50
C GLU A 193 10.96 -21.18 -2.34
N ALA A 194 10.06 -21.27 -1.37
CA ALA A 194 9.17 -22.42 -1.19
C ALA A 194 7.82 -22.23 -1.89
N GLY A 195 7.48 -20.99 -2.21
CA GLY A 195 6.27 -20.66 -2.93
C GLY A 195 6.14 -19.18 -3.22
N SER A 196 5.43 -18.85 -4.29
CA SER A 196 5.21 -17.47 -4.74
C SER A 196 3.73 -17.15 -4.85
N MET A 197 3.27 -16.19 -4.04
CA MET A 197 1.94 -15.63 -4.18
C MET A 197 1.86 -14.73 -5.41
N ALA A 198 2.97 -14.11 -5.81
CA ALA A 198 3.06 -13.27 -7.01
C ALA A 198 2.84 -14.07 -8.31
N LYS A 199 3.23 -15.34 -8.33
CA LYS A 199 3.06 -16.26 -9.48
C LYS A 199 1.77 -17.07 -9.42
N SER A 200 0.98 -16.93 -8.32
CA SER A 200 -0.28 -17.64 -8.12
C SER A 200 -1.47 -16.87 -8.72
N ASP A 201 -2.66 -17.47 -8.65
CA ASP A 201 -3.93 -16.83 -9.04
C ASP A 201 -4.53 -15.94 -7.93
N LEU A 202 -3.80 -15.70 -6.86
CA LEU A 202 -4.26 -14.87 -5.75
C LEU A 202 -4.39 -13.41 -6.18
N ILE A 203 -5.50 -12.81 -5.81
CA ILE A 203 -5.74 -11.38 -5.97
C ILE A 203 -5.78 -10.74 -4.57
N ALA A 204 -4.89 -9.78 -4.34
CA ALA A 204 -4.85 -9.04 -3.09
C ALA A 204 -4.34 -7.63 -3.33
N PRO A 205 -5.17 -6.61 -3.11
CA PRO A 205 -4.74 -5.22 -3.25
C PRO A 205 -3.59 -4.91 -2.30
N SER A 206 -2.63 -4.12 -2.77
CA SER A 206 -1.53 -3.62 -1.95
C SER A 206 -1.01 -2.28 -2.46
N GLY A 207 -0.31 -1.52 -1.59
CA GLY A 207 -0.01 -0.12 -1.88
C GLY A 207 -1.31 0.66 -2.08
N ALA A 208 -2.28 0.43 -1.23
CA ALA A 208 -3.65 0.88 -1.39
C ALA A 208 -3.96 2.14 -0.55
N ILE A 209 -4.91 2.92 -0.98
CA ILE A 209 -5.54 3.97 -0.16
C ILE A 209 -6.82 3.39 0.43
N VAL A 210 -6.88 3.31 1.74
CA VAL A 210 -8.06 2.90 2.49
C VAL A 210 -8.52 4.04 3.39
N VAL A 211 -9.82 4.31 3.39
CA VAL A 211 -10.46 5.37 4.17
C VAL A 211 -11.72 4.88 4.88
N ARG A 212 -12.17 5.65 5.88
CA ARG A 212 -13.55 5.53 6.36
C ARG A 212 -14.52 6.11 5.32
N GLU A 213 -15.66 5.48 5.14
CA GLU A 213 -16.75 6.00 4.29
C GLU A 213 -17.15 7.44 4.66
N GLU A 214 -17.10 7.76 5.95
CA GLU A 214 -17.39 9.11 6.46
C GLU A 214 -16.47 10.18 5.84
N LEU A 215 -15.17 9.87 5.69
CA LEU A 215 -14.19 10.82 5.14
C LEU A 215 -14.51 11.21 3.70
N LEU A 216 -15.12 10.31 2.92
CA LEU A 216 -15.54 10.59 1.54
C LEU A 216 -16.61 11.69 1.47
N ARG A 217 -17.38 11.85 2.55
CA ARG A 217 -18.44 12.87 2.64
C ARG A 217 -17.97 14.13 3.35
N SER A 218 -17.19 14.00 4.42
CA SER A 218 -16.77 15.13 5.26
C SER A 218 -15.58 15.91 4.67
N ALA A 219 -14.67 15.26 3.94
CA ALA A 219 -13.49 15.89 3.37
C ALA A 219 -13.12 15.34 1.98
N PRO A 220 -14.05 15.37 0.99
CA PRO A 220 -13.82 14.79 -0.33
C PRO A 220 -12.62 15.41 -1.05
N SER A 221 -12.37 16.72 -0.89
CA SER A 221 -11.24 17.40 -1.51
C SER A 221 -9.89 16.86 -1.05
N VAL A 222 -9.72 16.59 0.25
CA VAL A 222 -8.48 16.00 0.79
C VAL A 222 -8.27 14.60 0.24
N VAL A 223 -9.33 13.80 0.12
CA VAL A 223 -9.25 12.46 -0.46
C VAL A 223 -8.87 12.52 -1.94
N GLU A 224 -9.45 13.44 -2.71
CA GLU A 224 -9.10 13.64 -4.12
C GLU A 224 -7.64 14.10 -4.29
N GLN A 225 -7.20 15.10 -3.54
CA GLN A 225 -5.83 15.62 -3.54
C GLN A 225 -4.82 14.51 -3.22
N PHE A 226 -5.06 13.77 -2.13
CA PHE A 226 -4.19 12.67 -1.72
C PHE A 226 -4.14 11.56 -2.80
N THR A 227 -5.28 11.19 -3.36
CA THR A 227 -5.38 10.17 -4.42
C THR A 227 -4.67 10.64 -5.69
N ARG A 228 -4.83 11.92 -6.08
CA ARG A 228 -4.18 12.50 -7.28
C ARG A 228 -2.66 12.50 -7.14
N ALA A 229 -2.13 12.94 -6.02
CA ALA A 229 -0.70 12.91 -5.74
C ALA A 229 -0.15 11.47 -5.78
N THR A 230 -0.86 10.53 -5.16
CA THR A 230 -0.46 9.11 -5.16
C THR A 230 -0.50 8.51 -6.58
N LEU A 231 -1.52 8.83 -7.38
CA LEU A 231 -1.62 8.36 -8.76
C LEU A 231 -0.50 8.96 -9.64
N LYS A 232 -0.13 10.23 -9.45
CA LYS A 232 1.06 10.81 -10.07
C LYS A 232 2.33 10.01 -9.71
N GLY A 233 2.46 9.60 -8.46
CA GLY A 233 3.55 8.73 -7.98
C GLY A 233 3.56 7.36 -8.66
N LEU A 234 2.41 6.74 -8.85
CA LEU A 234 2.27 5.49 -9.61
C LEU A 234 2.70 5.66 -11.07
N HIS A 235 2.19 6.68 -11.75
CA HIS A 235 2.54 6.94 -13.17
C HIS A 235 4.02 7.26 -13.35
N PHE A 236 4.63 8.01 -12.41
CA PHE A 236 6.07 8.22 -12.42
C PHE A 236 6.83 6.91 -12.28
N ALA A 237 6.45 6.05 -11.34
CA ALA A 237 7.07 4.75 -11.15
C ALA A 237 6.95 3.86 -12.40
N LEU A 238 5.82 3.89 -13.10
CA LEU A 238 5.61 3.14 -14.35
C LEU A 238 6.51 3.61 -15.50
N GLN A 239 6.82 4.92 -15.58
CA GLN A 239 7.42 5.53 -16.77
C GLN A 239 8.89 5.95 -16.59
N ARG A 240 9.38 6.07 -15.36
CA ARG A 240 10.67 6.70 -15.03
C ARG A 240 11.57 5.77 -14.21
N ARG A 241 11.87 4.57 -14.76
CA ARG A 241 12.71 3.56 -14.09
C ARG A 241 13.98 4.14 -13.47
N ALA A 242 14.80 4.82 -14.28
CA ALA A 242 16.10 5.36 -13.82
C ALA A 242 15.97 6.35 -12.66
N ALA A 243 14.90 7.15 -12.63
CA ALA A 243 14.63 8.11 -11.56
C ALA A 243 13.90 7.46 -10.35
N THR A 244 13.23 6.34 -10.54
CA THR A 244 12.51 5.62 -9.48
C THR A 244 13.46 4.79 -8.61
N ILE A 245 14.49 4.17 -9.19
CA ILE A 245 15.45 3.33 -8.44
C ILE A 245 16.09 4.10 -7.27
N PRO A 246 16.65 5.33 -7.44
CA PRO A 246 17.19 6.09 -6.32
C PRO A 246 16.16 6.42 -5.23
N ILE A 247 14.88 6.56 -5.58
CA ILE A 247 13.80 6.77 -4.59
C ILE A 247 13.61 5.51 -3.75
N ILE A 248 13.60 4.33 -4.38
CA ILE A 248 13.53 3.04 -3.66
C ILE A 248 14.74 2.89 -2.73
N THR A 249 15.95 3.14 -3.24
CA THR A 249 17.20 3.09 -2.47
C THR A 249 17.12 3.91 -1.19
N ARG A 250 16.72 5.18 -1.30
CA ARG A 250 16.57 6.07 -0.13
C ARG A 250 15.45 5.64 0.81
N SER A 251 14.29 5.28 0.25
CA SER A 251 13.09 4.95 1.05
C SER A 251 13.26 3.64 1.83
N LEU A 252 13.92 2.65 1.24
CA LEU A 252 14.12 1.34 1.84
C LEU A 252 15.48 1.18 2.51
N LYS A 253 16.41 2.14 2.33
CA LYS A 253 17.80 2.10 2.82
C LYS A 253 18.55 0.86 2.36
N ILE A 254 18.42 0.53 1.08
CA ILE A 254 19.07 -0.62 0.41
C ILE A 254 19.99 -0.14 -0.70
N LYS A 255 20.80 -1.05 -1.27
CA LYS A 255 21.69 -0.74 -2.39
C LYS A 255 20.92 -0.58 -3.70
N ASP A 256 21.49 0.15 -4.65
CA ASP A 256 20.87 0.43 -5.95
C ASP A 256 20.59 -0.83 -6.78
N ASP A 257 21.49 -1.81 -6.73
CA ASP A 257 21.33 -3.08 -7.44
C ASP A 257 20.11 -3.88 -6.93
N LEU A 258 19.93 -3.92 -5.61
CA LEU A 258 18.76 -4.56 -5.00
C LEU A 258 17.48 -3.76 -5.27
N ALA A 259 17.56 -2.42 -5.24
CA ALA A 259 16.45 -1.55 -5.59
C ALA A 259 16.01 -1.77 -7.06
N ALA A 260 16.98 -1.90 -7.98
CA ALA A 260 16.73 -2.17 -9.38
C ALA A 260 16.07 -3.54 -9.60
N LYS A 261 16.64 -4.61 -9.01
CA LYS A 261 16.03 -5.96 -9.07
C LYS A 261 14.60 -5.95 -8.52
N GLY A 262 14.38 -5.31 -7.37
CA GLY A 262 13.07 -5.22 -6.76
C GLY A 262 12.07 -4.43 -7.60
N TYR A 263 12.49 -3.31 -8.20
CA TYR A 263 11.66 -2.54 -9.12
C TYR A 263 11.26 -3.35 -10.36
N ASP A 264 12.23 -3.99 -11.02
CA ASP A 264 11.98 -4.78 -12.24
C ASP A 264 11.03 -5.96 -11.97
N ALA A 265 11.15 -6.60 -10.80
CA ALA A 265 10.25 -7.65 -10.37
C ALA A 265 8.82 -7.14 -10.02
N ALA A 266 8.69 -5.90 -9.54
CA ALA A 266 7.42 -5.31 -9.17
C ALA A 266 6.66 -4.70 -10.36
N LEU A 267 7.39 -4.20 -11.37
CA LEU A 267 6.83 -3.43 -12.49
C LEU A 267 5.66 -4.12 -13.21
N PRO A 268 5.71 -5.43 -13.53
CA PRO A 268 4.61 -6.11 -14.24
C PRO A 268 3.32 -6.22 -13.41
N ALA A 269 3.39 -6.05 -12.09
CA ALA A 269 2.25 -6.17 -11.19
C ALA A 269 1.61 -4.80 -10.86
N LEU A 270 2.22 -3.68 -11.28
CA LEU A 270 1.66 -2.35 -11.09
C LEU A 270 0.38 -2.17 -11.91
N THR A 271 -0.66 -1.65 -11.30
CA THR A 271 -1.86 -1.20 -12.00
C THR A 271 -1.56 0.04 -12.83
N GLN A 272 -2.31 0.26 -13.92
CA GLN A 272 -2.07 1.40 -14.82
C GLN A 272 -2.70 2.70 -14.29
N ASP A 273 -3.80 2.59 -13.59
CA ASP A 273 -4.62 3.73 -13.16
C ASP A 273 -4.98 3.70 -11.66
N GLY A 274 -4.37 2.81 -10.88
CA GLY A 274 -4.69 2.65 -9.45
C GLY A 274 -5.98 1.88 -9.19
N THR A 275 -6.53 1.20 -10.20
CA THR A 275 -7.74 0.36 -10.07
C THR A 275 -7.49 -1.05 -10.61
N PHE A 276 -8.43 -1.94 -10.42
CA PHE A 276 -8.44 -3.27 -11.01
C PHE A 276 -9.88 -3.74 -11.31
N SER A 277 -9.98 -4.80 -12.11
CA SER A 277 -11.25 -5.27 -12.67
C SER A 277 -12.28 -5.67 -11.61
N GLN A 278 -13.56 -5.63 -11.95
CA GLN A 278 -14.61 -6.13 -11.06
C GLN A 278 -14.46 -7.62 -10.75
N GLU A 279 -13.94 -8.41 -11.70
CA GLU A 279 -13.66 -9.82 -11.47
C GLU A 279 -12.59 -10.00 -10.39
N SER A 280 -11.50 -9.26 -10.46
CA SER A 280 -10.45 -9.27 -9.45
C SER A 280 -10.94 -8.76 -8.08
N GLN A 281 -11.81 -7.74 -8.08
CA GLN A 281 -12.45 -7.29 -6.84
C GLN A 281 -13.28 -8.40 -6.19
N LYS A 282 -14.07 -9.15 -6.98
CA LYS A 282 -14.84 -10.31 -6.49
C LYS A 282 -13.91 -11.37 -5.91
N LYS A 283 -12.85 -11.77 -6.63
CA LYS A 283 -11.86 -12.74 -6.14
C LYS A 283 -11.22 -12.32 -4.82
N ALA A 284 -10.88 -11.02 -4.67
CA ALA A 284 -10.34 -10.50 -3.42
C ALA A 284 -11.36 -10.58 -2.27
N VAL A 285 -12.62 -10.28 -2.51
CA VAL A 285 -13.70 -10.41 -1.50
C VAL A 285 -13.91 -11.87 -1.13
N GLU A 286 -14.00 -12.77 -2.11
CA GLU A 286 -14.15 -14.22 -1.87
C GLU A 286 -13.02 -14.80 -1.03
N ALA A 287 -11.76 -14.37 -1.27
CA ALA A 287 -10.61 -14.79 -0.47
C ALA A 287 -10.75 -14.35 0.99
N VAL A 288 -11.16 -13.11 1.25
CA VAL A 288 -11.38 -12.61 2.61
C VAL A 288 -12.51 -13.35 3.32
N LEU A 289 -13.63 -13.58 2.63
CA LEU A 289 -14.78 -14.33 3.15
C LEU A 289 -14.39 -15.77 3.51
N ARG A 290 -13.67 -16.46 2.64
CA ARG A 290 -13.18 -17.83 2.85
C ARG A 290 -12.29 -17.95 4.08
N ILE A 291 -11.30 -17.05 4.21
CA ILE A 291 -10.36 -17.04 5.34
C ILE A 291 -11.08 -16.74 6.66
N ALA A 292 -12.09 -15.88 6.63
CA ALA A 292 -12.90 -15.52 7.79
C ALA A 292 -13.94 -16.60 8.15
N GLY A 293 -14.14 -17.60 7.29
CA GLY A 293 -15.21 -18.61 7.48
C GLY A 293 -16.62 -18.01 7.36
N ALA A 294 -16.76 -16.89 6.65
CA ALA A 294 -18.04 -16.22 6.47
C ALA A 294 -18.94 -17.04 5.53
N LYS A 295 -20.21 -17.19 5.92
CA LYS A 295 -21.21 -17.96 5.16
C LYS A 295 -21.97 -17.09 4.15
N GLU A 296 -22.01 -15.79 4.37
CA GLU A 296 -22.75 -14.85 3.53
C GLU A 296 -21.83 -14.17 2.51
N SER A 297 -22.30 -14.05 1.29
CA SER A 297 -21.64 -13.22 0.27
C SER A 297 -21.94 -11.75 0.55
N LEU A 298 -20.90 -10.92 0.54
CA LEU A 298 -21.05 -9.47 0.64
C LEU A 298 -20.77 -8.81 -0.71
N PRO A 299 -21.51 -7.75 -1.07
CA PRO A 299 -21.31 -7.06 -2.33
C PRO A 299 -19.95 -6.36 -2.37
N VAL A 300 -19.36 -6.28 -3.57
CA VAL A 300 -18.02 -5.73 -3.81
C VAL A 300 -17.90 -4.27 -3.38
N ASP A 301 -18.95 -3.48 -3.57
CA ASP A 301 -19.00 -2.06 -3.21
C ASP A 301 -18.95 -1.80 -1.70
N ARG A 302 -19.17 -2.83 -0.88
CA ARG A 302 -18.91 -2.76 0.55
C ARG A 302 -17.41 -2.61 0.88
N PHE A 303 -16.55 -3.01 -0.04
CA PHE A 303 -15.10 -3.04 0.16
C PHE A 303 -14.36 -2.04 -0.71
N PHE A 304 -14.82 -1.84 -1.95
CA PHE A 304 -14.15 -1.04 -2.97
C PHE A 304 -15.01 0.11 -3.47
N ASN A 305 -14.39 1.28 -3.62
CA ASN A 305 -14.99 2.44 -4.29
C ASN A 305 -13.92 3.19 -5.09
N PHE A 306 -13.75 2.83 -6.34
CA PHE A 306 -12.76 3.46 -7.22
C PHE A 306 -13.25 4.73 -7.94
N ALA A 307 -14.41 5.29 -7.57
CA ALA A 307 -14.99 6.45 -8.27
C ALA A 307 -14.02 7.67 -8.26
N ILE A 308 -13.44 7.97 -7.10
CA ILE A 308 -12.47 9.08 -6.96
C ILE A 308 -11.21 8.82 -7.79
N THR A 309 -10.66 7.62 -7.74
CA THR A 309 -9.45 7.27 -8.50
C THR A 309 -9.69 7.37 -10.01
N LYS A 310 -10.83 6.86 -10.50
CA LYS A 310 -11.22 6.98 -11.91
C LYS A 310 -11.42 8.42 -12.34
N LYS A 311 -12.07 9.25 -11.51
CA LYS A 311 -12.22 10.69 -11.74
C LYS A 311 -10.85 11.37 -11.89
N VAL A 312 -9.96 11.15 -10.94
CA VAL A 312 -8.61 11.73 -10.92
C VAL A 312 -7.77 11.25 -12.11
N ALA A 313 -7.85 9.98 -12.48
CA ALA A 313 -7.16 9.44 -13.64
C ALA A 313 -7.63 10.13 -14.93
N ALA A 314 -8.94 10.30 -15.10
CA ALA A 314 -9.51 11.03 -16.25
C ALA A 314 -9.07 12.50 -16.29
N GLU A 315 -8.99 13.19 -15.14
CA GLU A 315 -8.51 14.56 -15.06
C GLU A 315 -7.02 14.68 -15.47
N LEU A 316 -6.16 13.77 -15.01
CA LEU A 316 -4.74 13.74 -15.39
C LEU A 316 -4.57 13.47 -16.88
N GLN A 317 -5.36 12.56 -17.43
CA GLN A 317 -5.38 12.27 -18.87
C GLN A 317 -5.83 13.49 -19.69
N ALA A 318 -6.93 14.14 -19.30
CA ALA A 318 -7.47 15.33 -19.97
C ALA A 318 -6.46 16.50 -19.97
N LYS A 319 -5.67 16.63 -18.90
CA LYS A 319 -4.59 17.63 -18.78
C LYS A 319 -3.30 17.19 -19.49
N SER A 320 -3.27 16.03 -20.14
CA SER A 320 -2.06 15.44 -20.75
C SER A 320 -0.87 15.44 -19.78
N TRP A 321 -1.15 15.21 -18.48
CA TRP A 321 -0.12 15.20 -17.47
C TRP A 321 0.90 14.07 -17.72
N LYS A 322 2.18 14.42 -17.63
CA LYS A 322 3.31 13.48 -17.78
C LYS A 322 4.24 13.63 -16.57
N PRO A 323 4.78 12.52 -16.04
CA PRO A 323 5.71 12.54 -14.92
C PRO A 323 7.12 13.02 -15.30
#